data_0648f38cd00238e38bd7589ff0844dac
#
_entry.id   0648f38cd00238e38bd7589ff0844dac
#
_cell.length_a   1.000
_cell.length_b   1.000
_cell.length_c   1.000
_cell.angle_alpha   90.00
_cell.angle_beta   90.00
_cell.angle_gamma   90.00
#
_symmetry.space_group_name_H-M   'P 1'
#
loop_
_entity.id
_entity.type
_entity.pdbx_description
1 polymer ?
#
loop_
_entity_poly.entity_id
_entity_poly.type
_entity_poly.pdbx_seq_one_letter_code
_entity_poly.pdbx_strand_id
1 'polypeptide(L)'
;MVLHSMSTLLRSGKNSAILGAISSALERSDEAPFWRQKSLPFCEAILSVLIPLREQNLLFDPEGNPQTELSPALFIRWCDLLSLKTLAFTLAHSNKEGKLVRTKLSPDLCTTYQPIDLEILGTYLSSYTVNLNDEWVDFPITNYNLHIGMASLITKILEGKD
;
A
#
# COMPACT_ATOMS: atom_id res chain seq x y z
N MET A 1 -17.38 19.32 -2.23
CA MET A 1 -16.77 18.83 -2.26
C MET A 1 -16.09 17.58 -2.17
N VAL A 2 -15.03 17.54 -2.11
CA VAL A 2 -14.26 16.34 -2.30
C VAL A 2 -13.69 15.74 -1.04
N LEU A 3 -13.99 16.28 0.08
CA LEU A 3 -13.38 15.79 1.32
C LEU A 3 -13.80 14.38 1.67
N HIS A 4 -15.07 14.05 1.46
CA HIS A 4 -15.53 12.70 1.73
C HIS A 4 -15.17 11.75 0.60
N SER A 5 -14.72 12.29 -0.53
CA SER A 5 -14.50 11.45 -1.69
C SER A 5 -13.25 10.58 -1.57
N MET A 6 -12.26 10.94 -0.72
CA MET A 6 -11.11 10.05 -0.54
C MET A 6 -11.53 8.73 0.09
N SER A 7 -12.35 8.77 1.14
CA SER A 7 -12.86 7.53 1.74
C SER A 7 -13.69 6.73 0.74
N THR A 8 -14.55 7.42 -0.02
CA THR A 8 -15.38 6.78 -1.02
C THR A 8 -14.54 6.17 -2.13
N LEU A 9 -13.52 6.91 -2.61
CA LEU A 9 -12.66 6.43 -3.67
C LEU A 9 -11.86 5.21 -3.22
N LEU A 10 -11.31 5.23 -2.01
CA LEU A 10 -10.58 4.07 -1.52
C LEU A 10 -11.48 2.87 -1.38
N ARG A 11 -12.73 3.08 -0.96
CA ARG A 11 -13.67 1.98 -0.76
C ARG A 11 -14.13 1.37 -2.08
N SER A 12 -14.34 2.16 -3.12
CA SER A 12 -14.95 1.66 -4.34
C SER A 12 -14.42 2.28 -5.64
N GLY A 13 -13.48 3.21 -5.57
CA GLY A 13 -12.98 3.89 -6.77
C GLY A 13 -11.92 3.07 -7.50
N LYS A 14 -11.64 3.48 -8.71
CA LYS A 14 -10.58 2.88 -9.51
C LYS A 14 -9.23 3.44 -9.13
N ASN A 15 -8.17 2.67 -9.41
CA ASN A 15 -6.81 3.08 -9.13
C ASN A 15 -6.50 4.48 -9.69
N SER A 16 -6.88 4.74 -10.94
CA SER A 16 -6.60 6.03 -11.57
C SER A 16 -7.33 7.17 -10.88
N ALA A 17 -8.56 6.95 -10.40
CA ALA A 17 -9.31 7.97 -9.69
C ALA A 17 -8.67 8.28 -8.34
N ILE A 18 -8.23 7.25 -7.63
CA ILE A 18 -7.57 7.43 -6.34
C ILE A 18 -6.26 8.19 -6.51
N LEU A 19 -5.43 7.76 -7.47
CA LEU A 19 -4.15 8.43 -7.73
C LEU A 19 -4.36 9.87 -8.17
N GLY A 20 -5.39 10.12 -8.98
CA GLY A 20 -5.72 11.49 -9.38
C GLY A 20 -6.08 12.37 -8.21
N ALA A 21 -6.86 11.84 -7.26
CA ALA A 21 -7.25 12.60 -6.06
C ALA A 21 -6.03 12.88 -5.18
N ILE A 22 -5.15 11.90 -5.02
CA ILE A 22 -3.92 12.09 -4.24
C ILE A 22 -3.02 13.11 -4.92
N SER A 23 -2.87 13.02 -6.24
CA SER A 23 -2.06 13.97 -7.00
C SER A 23 -2.58 15.39 -6.83
N SER A 24 -3.90 15.58 -6.91
CA SER A 24 -4.51 16.90 -6.72
C SER A 24 -4.27 17.43 -5.32
N ALA A 25 -4.37 16.57 -4.31
CA ALA A 25 -4.11 16.98 -2.92
C ALA A 25 -2.64 17.36 -2.73
N LEU A 26 -1.72 16.64 -3.37
CA LEU A 26 -0.31 16.96 -3.31
C LEU A 26 -0.01 18.31 -3.97
N GLU A 27 -0.69 18.62 -5.07
CA GLU A 27 -0.51 19.89 -5.75
C GLU A 27 -1.01 21.06 -4.92
N ARG A 28 -2.03 20.84 -4.09
CA ARG A 28 -2.57 21.88 -3.21
C ARG A 28 -1.75 22.08 -1.94
N SER A 29 -0.83 21.12 -1.65
CA SER A 29 0.01 21.22 -0.47
C SER A 29 1.17 22.18 -0.74
N ASP A 30 1.79 22.67 0.32
CA ASP A 30 2.96 23.55 0.21
C ASP A 30 4.25 22.76 0.04
N GLU A 31 4.16 21.47 -0.21
CA GLU A 31 5.33 20.63 -0.32
C GLU A 31 6.08 20.83 -1.63
N ALA A 32 7.38 20.64 -1.61
CA ALA A 32 8.21 20.78 -2.80
C ALA A 32 7.81 19.75 -3.86
N PRO A 33 7.97 20.09 -5.16
CA PRO A 33 7.68 19.14 -6.25
C PRO A 33 8.40 17.80 -6.11
N PHE A 34 9.57 17.79 -5.47
CA PHE A 34 10.30 16.57 -5.18
C PHE A 34 9.43 15.53 -4.47
N TRP A 35 8.72 15.97 -3.43
CA TRP A 35 7.88 15.04 -2.64
C TRP A 35 6.69 14.54 -3.44
N ARG A 36 6.11 15.39 -4.30
CA ARG A 36 5.01 14.94 -5.17
C ARG A 36 5.47 13.85 -6.11
N GLN A 37 6.64 14.06 -6.74
CA GLN A 37 7.18 13.09 -7.68
C GLN A 37 7.53 11.76 -7.02
N LYS A 38 7.96 11.79 -5.77
CA LYS A 38 8.32 10.57 -5.05
C LYS A 38 7.13 9.85 -4.46
N SER A 39 6.11 10.62 -4.06
CA SER A 39 4.95 10.05 -3.35
C SER A 39 3.99 9.30 -4.28
N LEU A 40 3.84 9.73 -5.52
CA LEU A 40 2.90 9.08 -6.43
C LEU A 40 3.29 7.64 -6.77
N PRO A 41 4.57 7.33 -7.12
CA PRO A 41 4.95 5.93 -7.32
C PRO A 41 4.78 5.08 -6.07
N PHE A 42 5.00 5.66 -4.90
CA PHE A 42 4.79 4.99 -3.63
C PHE A 42 3.32 4.59 -3.47
N CYS A 43 2.40 5.53 -3.70
CA CYS A 43 0.97 5.25 -3.63
C CYS A 43 0.54 4.24 -4.67
N GLU A 44 1.06 4.35 -5.88
CA GLU A 44 0.74 3.40 -6.95
C GLU A 44 1.16 1.99 -6.56
N ALA A 45 2.34 1.84 -5.94
CA ALA A 45 2.82 0.53 -5.51
C ALA A 45 1.88 -0.09 -4.48
N ILE A 46 1.43 0.70 -3.50
CA ILE A 46 0.51 0.20 -2.47
C ILE A 46 -0.83 -0.17 -3.09
N LEU A 47 -1.38 0.70 -3.93
CA LEU A 47 -2.68 0.47 -4.54
C LEU A 47 -2.66 -0.72 -5.51
N SER A 48 -1.51 -1.00 -6.12
CA SER A 48 -1.41 -2.11 -7.07
C SER A 48 -1.73 -3.45 -6.44
N VAL A 49 -1.62 -3.57 -5.11
CA VAL A 49 -1.96 -4.81 -4.40
C VAL A 49 -3.20 -4.66 -3.54
N LEU A 50 -3.45 -3.49 -2.96
CA LEU A 50 -4.63 -3.32 -2.10
C LEU A 50 -5.93 -3.30 -2.91
N ILE A 51 -5.92 -2.73 -4.11
CA ILE A 51 -7.14 -2.72 -4.92
C ILE A 51 -7.54 -4.13 -5.37
N PRO A 52 -6.64 -4.96 -5.89
CA PRO A 52 -7.01 -6.36 -6.17
C PRO A 52 -7.51 -7.12 -4.95
N LEU A 53 -6.92 -6.89 -3.78
CA LEU A 53 -7.41 -7.51 -2.54
C LEU A 53 -8.81 -7.00 -2.20
N ARG A 54 -9.04 -5.69 -2.37
CA ARG A 54 -10.37 -5.13 -2.14
C ARG A 54 -11.42 -5.75 -3.07
N GLU A 55 -11.06 -5.91 -4.35
CA GLU A 55 -11.99 -6.45 -5.34
C GLU A 55 -12.33 -7.91 -5.08
N GLN A 56 -11.45 -8.63 -4.39
CA GLN A 56 -11.70 -10.01 -4.01
C GLN A 56 -12.32 -10.14 -2.62
N ASN A 57 -12.54 -9.03 -1.92
CA ASN A 57 -13.02 -8.99 -0.53
C ASN A 57 -12.04 -9.71 0.42
N LEU A 58 -10.75 -9.56 0.16
CA LEU A 58 -9.70 -10.24 0.91
C LEU A 58 -8.74 -9.27 1.60
N LEU A 59 -9.18 -8.04 1.84
CA LEU A 59 -8.35 -7.05 2.54
C LEU A 59 -8.03 -7.52 3.96
N PHE A 60 -6.83 -7.22 4.41
CA PHE A 60 -6.40 -7.50 5.78
C PHE A 60 -5.42 -6.42 6.22
N ASP A 61 -5.23 -6.29 7.53
CA ASP A 61 -4.30 -5.32 8.08
C ASP A 61 -2.93 -5.94 8.31
N PRO A 62 -1.92 -5.15 8.71
CA PRO A 62 -0.57 -5.70 8.93
C PRO A 62 -0.49 -6.81 9.97
N GLU A 63 -1.48 -6.94 10.86
CA GLU A 63 -1.54 -8.05 11.81
C GLU A 63 -2.25 -9.27 11.25
N GLY A 64 -2.77 -9.19 10.02
CA GLY A 64 -3.46 -10.31 9.39
C GLY A 64 -4.94 -10.40 9.68
N ASN A 65 -5.52 -9.38 10.31
CA ASN A 65 -6.96 -9.36 10.61
C ASN A 65 -7.74 -8.94 9.37
N PRO A 66 -8.82 -9.67 9.02
CA PRO A 66 -9.62 -9.29 7.86
C PRO A 66 -10.21 -7.89 7.99
N GLN A 67 -10.29 -7.18 6.88
CA GLN A 67 -10.86 -5.85 6.80
C GLN A 67 -11.98 -5.86 5.76
N THR A 68 -13.08 -5.19 6.07
CA THR A 68 -14.25 -5.19 5.18
C THR A 68 -14.16 -4.17 4.07
N GLU A 69 -13.32 -3.14 4.22
CA GLU A 69 -13.20 -2.11 3.20
C GLU A 69 -11.82 -1.48 3.25
N LEU A 70 -11.42 -0.86 2.14
CA LEU A 70 -10.20 -0.09 2.09
C LEU A 70 -10.52 1.33 2.56
N SER A 71 -10.04 1.67 3.76
CA SER A 71 -10.24 2.97 4.37
C SER A 71 -8.93 3.76 4.35
N PRO A 72 -8.99 5.09 4.55
CA PRO A 72 -7.76 5.85 4.75
C PRO A 72 -6.90 5.29 5.89
N ALA A 73 -7.52 4.86 6.98
CA ALA A 73 -6.77 4.30 8.11
C ALA A 73 -6.02 3.03 7.72
N LEU A 74 -6.65 2.15 6.95
CA LEU A 74 -5.98 0.92 6.51
C LEU A 74 -4.84 1.24 5.54
N PHE A 75 -5.08 2.15 4.61
CA PHE A 75 -4.04 2.57 3.66
C PHE A 75 -2.81 3.09 4.41
N ILE A 76 -3.05 3.96 5.41
CA ILE A 76 -1.97 4.55 6.21
C ILE A 76 -1.17 3.46 6.93
N ARG A 77 -1.85 2.44 7.44
CA ARG A 77 -1.16 1.34 8.13
C ARG A 77 -0.22 0.58 7.19
N TRP A 78 -0.56 0.49 5.91
CA TRP A 78 0.29 -0.16 4.92
C TRP A 78 1.39 0.74 4.38
N CYS A 79 1.45 1.99 4.80
CA CYS A 79 2.51 2.91 4.36
C CYS A 79 3.85 2.63 5.05
N ASP A 80 3.88 1.82 6.08
CA ASP A 80 5.12 1.44 6.75
C ASP A 80 5.94 0.50 5.85
N LEU A 81 7.23 0.81 5.69
CA LEU A 81 8.06 0.09 4.74
C LEU A 81 8.23 -1.39 5.11
N LEU A 82 8.39 -1.68 6.39
CA LEU A 82 8.49 -3.07 6.84
C LEU A 82 7.19 -3.82 6.59
N SER A 83 6.05 -3.15 6.84
CA SER A 83 4.74 -3.75 6.55
C SER A 83 4.57 -4.03 5.07
N LEU A 84 5.03 -3.12 4.20
CA LEU A 84 4.97 -3.33 2.74
C LEU A 84 5.82 -4.51 2.31
N LYS A 85 7.01 -4.64 2.90
CA LYS A 85 7.87 -5.78 2.61
C LYS A 85 7.20 -7.08 3.00
N THR A 86 6.60 -7.10 4.19
CA THR A 86 5.86 -8.27 4.68
C THR A 86 4.68 -8.59 3.78
N LEU A 87 3.96 -7.56 3.33
CA LEU A 87 2.84 -7.74 2.41
C LEU A 87 3.29 -8.37 1.09
N ALA A 88 4.38 -7.85 0.51
CA ALA A 88 4.91 -8.40 -0.73
C ALA A 88 5.31 -9.85 -0.56
N PHE A 89 5.97 -10.17 0.55
CA PHE A 89 6.38 -11.55 0.84
C PHE A 89 5.15 -12.46 1.00
N THR A 90 4.16 -12.00 1.76
CA THR A 90 2.93 -12.74 1.99
C THR A 90 2.19 -13.02 0.70
N LEU A 91 2.06 -12.03 -0.17
CA LEU A 91 1.35 -12.19 -1.44
C LEU A 91 2.14 -13.03 -2.42
N ALA A 92 3.47 -12.93 -2.45
CA ALA A 92 4.28 -13.79 -3.29
C ALA A 92 4.10 -15.26 -2.90
N HIS A 93 4.08 -15.52 -1.60
CA HIS A 93 3.84 -16.88 -1.10
C HIS A 93 2.43 -17.34 -1.45
N SER A 94 1.44 -16.47 -1.25
CA SER A 94 0.04 -16.78 -1.55
C SER A 94 -0.15 -17.09 -3.04
N ASN A 95 0.49 -16.30 -3.91
CA ASN A 95 0.43 -16.53 -5.36
C ASN A 95 0.98 -17.90 -5.72
N LYS A 96 2.08 -18.28 -5.10
CA LYS A 96 2.71 -19.56 -5.36
C LYS A 96 1.84 -20.72 -4.90
N GLU A 97 1.18 -20.57 -3.76
CA GLU A 97 0.34 -21.61 -3.17
C GLU A 97 -1.06 -21.66 -3.79
N GLY A 98 -1.49 -20.59 -4.46
CA GLY A 98 -2.85 -20.51 -4.99
C GLY A 98 -3.90 -20.27 -3.94
N LYS A 99 -3.51 -19.82 -2.75
CA LYS A 99 -4.39 -19.57 -1.61
C LYS A 99 -3.86 -18.38 -0.84
N LEU A 100 -4.77 -17.59 -0.25
CA LEU A 100 -4.34 -16.47 0.57
C LEU A 100 -3.86 -16.96 1.92
N VAL A 101 -2.62 -16.65 2.25
CA VAL A 101 -2.03 -16.87 3.56
C VAL A 101 -1.70 -15.52 4.13
N ARG A 102 -2.45 -15.06 5.14
CA ARG A 102 -2.30 -13.68 5.63
C ARG A 102 -1.18 -13.51 6.63
N THR A 103 -1.02 -14.47 7.54
CA THR A 103 0.07 -14.47 8.52
C THR A 103 0.34 -15.90 8.95
N LYS A 104 1.47 -16.09 9.64
CA LYS A 104 1.79 -17.39 10.24
C LYS A 104 0.84 -17.74 11.38
N LEU A 105 0.22 -16.71 12.00
CA LEU A 105 -0.65 -16.89 13.14
C LEU A 105 -2.10 -17.14 12.75
N SER A 106 -2.45 -16.85 11.51
CA SER A 106 -3.81 -17.02 11.01
C SER A 106 -3.76 -17.88 9.75
N PRO A 107 -3.77 -19.19 9.90
CA PRO A 107 -3.63 -20.10 8.75
C PRO A 107 -4.90 -20.24 7.93
N ASP A 108 -5.84 -19.31 8.04
CA ASP A 108 -7.04 -19.35 7.20
C ASP A 108 -6.64 -19.24 5.76
N LEU A 109 -6.82 -20.32 5.04
CA LEU A 109 -6.49 -20.39 3.63
C LEU A 109 -7.73 -20.09 2.82
N CYS A 110 -7.72 -18.96 2.14
CA CYS A 110 -8.82 -18.62 1.25
C CYS A 110 -8.56 -19.23 -0.11
N THR A 111 -9.33 -20.25 -0.46
CA THR A 111 -9.13 -20.99 -1.70
C THR A 111 -9.71 -20.28 -2.91
N THR A 112 -10.46 -19.19 -2.70
CA THR A 112 -10.99 -18.41 -3.82
C THR A 112 -10.03 -17.28 -4.24
N TYR A 113 -8.86 -17.23 -3.64
CA TYR A 113 -7.86 -16.24 -3.94
C TYR A 113 -7.38 -16.30 -5.40
N GLN A 114 -7.34 -15.14 -6.04
CA GLN A 114 -6.76 -14.99 -7.37
C GLN A 114 -5.39 -14.33 -7.24
N PRO A 115 -4.36 -14.85 -7.92
CA PRO A 115 -3.01 -14.28 -7.83
C PRO A 115 -3.01 -12.78 -8.14
N ILE A 116 -2.15 -12.05 -7.43
CA ILE A 116 -2.04 -10.61 -7.56
C ILE A 116 -0.69 -10.29 -8.20
N ASP A 117 -0.71 -9.40 -9.18
CA ASP A 117 0.52 -8.96 -9.84
C ASP A 117 1.33 -8.12 -8.86
N LEU A 118 2.56 -8.52 -8.61
CA LEU A 118 3.46 -7.88 -7.66
C LEU A 118 4.56 -7.05 -8.34
N GLU A 119 4.47 -6.86 -9.65
CA GLU A 119 5.55 -6.18 -10.38
C GLU A 119 5.76 -4.74 -9.91
N ILE A 120 4.68 -3.99 -9.77
CA ILE A 120 4.80 -2.58 -9.39
C ILE A 120 5.33 -2.45 -7.96
N LEU A 121 4.77 -3.22 -7.04
CA LEU A 121 5.24 -3.21 -5.65
C LEU A 121 6.68 -3.68 -5.54
N GLY A 122 7.03 -4.74 -6.26
CA GLY A 122 8.39 -5.26 -6.26
C GLY A 122 9.39 -4.24 -6.80
N THR A 123 9.03 -3.54 -7.87
CA THR A 123 9.88 -2.51 -8.44
C THR A 123 10.12 -1.37 -7.45
N TYR A 124 9.05 -0.94 -6.78
CA TYR A 124 9.18 0.10 -5.76
C TYR A 124 10.11 -0.36 -4.63
N LEU A 125 9.88 -1.57 -4.12
CA LEU A 125 10.68 -2.08 -3.00
C LEU A 125 12.14 -2.31 -3.39
N SER A 126 12.42 -2.65 -4.64
CA SER A 126 13.78 -2.89 -5.08
C SER A 126 14.64 -1.64 -4.99
N SER A 127 14.04 -0.45 -5.05
CA SER A 127 14.76 0.81 -4.90
C SER A 127 15.28 1.01 -3.47
N TYR A 128 14.84 0.18 -2.53
CA TYR A 128 15.27 0.20 -1.14
C TYR A 128 16.14 -1.00 -0.78
N THR A 129 16.66 -1.69 -1.78
CA THR A 129 17.54 -2.85 -1.59
C THR A 129 16.82 -3.96 -0.81
N VAL A 130 15.55 -4.20 -1.12
CA VAL A 130 14.74 -5.19 -0.44
C VAL A 130 14.62 -6.43 -1.29
N ASN A 131 14.83 -7.60 -0.68
CA ASN A 131 14.62 -8.88 -1.36
C ASN A 131 13.24 -9.41 -0.95
N LEU A 132 12.36 -9.63 -1.92
CA LEU A 132 10.99 -10.08 -1.63
C LEU A 132 10.96 -11.47 -1.00
N ASN A 133 12.02 -12.25 -1.16
CA ASN A 133 12.08 -13.61 -0.63
C ASN A 133 12.66 -13.68 0.78
N ASP A 134 13.15 -12.56 1.32
CA ASP A 134 13.74 -12.52 2.64
C ASP A 134 12.70 -12.10 3.69
N GLU A 135 12.83 -12.64 4.89
CA GLU A 135 11.94 -12.31 5.98
C GLU A 135 12.36 -11.04 6.72
N TRP A 136 13.54 -10.52 6.44
CA TRP A 136 14.02 -9.31 7.09
C TRP A 136 14.51 -8.33 6.02
N VAL A 137 14.63 -7.09 6.43
CA VAL A 137 14.88 -5.99 5.52
C VAL A 137 16.07 -5.19 6.01
N ASP A 138 16.97 -4.87 5.08
CA ASP A 138 18.09 -3.99 5.34
C ASP A 138 17.94 -2.79 4.41
N PHE A 139 17.79 -1.60 4.97
CA PHE A 139 17.61 -0.39 4.21
C PHE A 139 18.76 0.58 4.44
N PRO A 140 19.31 1.20 3.39
CA PRO A 140 20.15 2.35 3.60
C PRO A 140 19.39 3.43 4.35
N ILE A 141 20.02 4.06 5.33
CA ILE A 141 19.36 5.04 6.19
C ILE A 141 18.72 6.18 5.38
N THR A 142 19.42 6.65 4.35
CA THR A 142 18.92 7.74 3.51
C THR A 142 17.60 7.36 2.84
N ASN A 143 17.53 6.15 2.27
CA ASN A 143 16.32 5.70 1.61
C ASN A 143 15.19 5.49 2.60
N TYR A 144 15.49 4.97 3.78
CA TYR A 144 14.48 4.77 4.81
C TYR A 144 13.91 6.10 5.27
N ASN A 145 14.76 7.11 5.48
CA ASN A 145 14.29 8.44 5.89
C ASN A 145 13.44 9.09 4.81
N LEU A 146 13.81 8.90 3.55
CA LEU A 146 13.01 9.39 2.43
C LEU A 146 11.61 8.76 2.46
N HIS A 147 11.55 7.46 2.69
CA HIS A 147 10.27 6.77 2.76
C HIS A 147 9.41 7.30 3.92
N ILE A 148 10.02 7.52 5.08
CA ILE A 148 9.29 8.05 6.24
C ILE A 148 8.69 9.42 5.90
N GLY A 149 9.43 10.27 5.20
CA GLY A 149 8.92 11.57 4.78
C GLY A 149 7.72 11.46 3.86
N MET A 150 7.78 10.55 2.90
CA MET A 150 6.65 10.31 2.00
C MET A 150 5.44 9.77 2.75
N ALA A 151 5.65 8.82 3.64
CA ALA A 151 4.57 8.23 4.42
C ALA A 151 3.89 9.28 5.30
N SER A 152 4.67 10.18 5.90
CA SER A 152 4.11 11.26 6.72
C SER A 152 3.26 12.20 5.88
N LEU A 153 3.72 12.57 4.69
CA LEU A 153 2.97 13.45 3.81
C LEU A 153 1.66 12.81 3.35
N ILE A 154 1.71 11.56 2.95
CA ILE A 154 0.52 10.82 2.53
C ILE A 154 -0.47 10.69 3.68
N THR A 155 0.03 10.43 4.88
CA THR A 155 -0.83 10.35 6.07
C THR A 155 -1.59 11.67 6.28
N LYS A 156 -0.90 12.80 6.19
CA LYS A 156 -1.55 14.12 6.32
C LYS A 156 -2.67 14.29 5.28
N ILE A 157 -2.39 13.94 4.04
CA ILE A 157 -3.35 14.10 2.95
C ILE A 157 -4.57 13.22 3.17
N LEU A 158 -4.37 11.97 3.55
CA LEU A 158 -5.47 11.01 3.72
C LEU A 158 -6.30 11.31 4.96
N GLU A 159 -5.71 11.92 5.98
CA GLU A 159 -6.44 12.33 7.17
C GLU A 159 -7.16 13.66 6.98
N GLY A 160 -6.95 14.31 5.84
CA GLY A 160 -7.56 15.59 5.58
C GLY A 160 -6.95 16.75 6.37
N LYS A 161 -5.72 16.59 6.84
CA LYS A 161 -5.01 17.62 7.57
C LYS A 161 -4.07 18.34 6.62
N ASP A 162 -4.15 19.63 6.62
CA ASP A 162 -3.29 20.46 5.77
C ASP A 162 -1.98 20.79 6.45
#